data_fbc9ef889f742d91627f337026c7eb96
#
_entry.id   fbc9ef889f742d91627f337026c7eb96
#
_cell.length_a   1.000
_cell.length_b   1.000
_cell.length_c   1.000
_cell.angle_alpha   90.00
_cell.angle_beta   90.00
_cell.angle_gamma   90.00
#
_symmetry.space_group_name_H-M   'P 1'
#
loop_
_entity.id
_entity.type
_entity.pdbx_description
1 polymer ?
#
loop_
_entity_poly.entity_id
_entity_poly.type
_entity_poly.pdbx_seq_one_letter_code
_entity_poly.pdbx_strand_id
1 'polypeptide(L)'
;MEHVSQLKIVKGSVGRSPIAPKIGSKIEDQPAGGSEADSHRLALGRLRDLIGTDRIDGSGRLPAERMLATELGLSRRSLRHALDILEAEGRITRHQGRGTFVTDARPSTESLVRELAKLNNPVDTLEARLAIEPPQARLAALRATRGDIDKLFEAAEASRDAKDPASYEKADAAFHRRVAAAARNPLLIAIFDAVLEIASEGSWRHGRETAHCINRQAEYAAAHRRIAVAIAERNAAQAEEAMRSHLNGVQQQLIEHAFSRAPVAE
;
A
#
# COMPACT_ATOMS: atom_id res chain seq x y z
N MET A 1 -60.63 7.25 -1.91
CA MET A 1 -60.45 8.59 -2.54
C MET A 1 -58.95 8.82 -2.40
N GLU A 2 -58.18 8.33 -3.35
CA GLU A 2 -57.69 8.98 -4.59
C GLU A 2 -56.78 10.18 -4.29
N HIS A 3 -55.46 10.05 -4.45
CA HIS A 3 -54.78 10.44 -5.69
C HIS A 3 -53.39 9.78 -5.81
N VAL A 4 -53.32 8.89 -6.79
CA VAL A 4 -52.04 8.42 -7.38
C VAL A 4 -51.62 9.47 -8.39
N SER A 5 -50.45 10.05 -8.24
CA SER A 5 -49.86 10.92 -9.25
C SER A 5 -48.68 10.20 -9.89
N GLN A 6 -48.88 9.83 -11.13
CA GLN A 6 -47.91 9.21 -12.04
C GLN A 6 -46.80 10.18 -12.40
N LEU A 7 -45.57 9.81 -12.23
CA LEU A 7 -44.41 10.46 -12.83
C LEU A 7 -44.04 9.72 -14.13
N LYS A 8 -44.25 10.42 -15.25
CA LYS A 8 -43.92 10.01 -16.61
C LYS A 8 -42.41 9.90 -16.77
N ILE A 9 -41.97 8.75 -17.24
CA ILE A 9 -40.59 8.51 -17.74
C ILE A 9 -40.45 9.21 -19.11
N VAL A 10 -39.63 10.24 -19.18
CA VAL A 10 -39.20 10.85 -20.44
C VAL A 10 -37.97 10.12 -20.92
N LYS A 11 -38.10 9.37 -22.00
CA LYS A 11 -36.99 8.85 -22.79
C LYS A 11 -36.33 10.01 -23.55
N GLY A 12 -35.18 10.46 -23.07
CA GLY A 12 -34.29 11.40 -23.75
C GLY A 12 -33.27 10.64 -24.60
N SER A 13 -33.29 10.90 -25.86
CA SER A 13 -32.42 10.38 -26.93
C SER A 13 -30.95 10.70 -26.66
N VAL A 14 -30.10 9.70 -26.95
CA VAL A 14 -28.64 9.83 -27.01
C VAL A 14 -28.25 10.77 -28.14
N GLY A 15 -27.94 12.02 -27.83
CA GLY A 15 -27.31 12.99 -28.70
C GLY A 15 -25.80 12.83 -28.67
N ARG A 16 -25.21 12.52 -29.81
CA ARG A 16 -23.76 12.54 -30.04
C ARG A 16 -23.20 13.93 -29.69
N SER A 17 -22.23 14.01 -28.82
CA SER A 17 -21.46 15.24 -28.59
C SER A 17 -20.63 15.60 -29.82
N PRO A 18 -20.62 16.86 -30.19
CA PRO A 18 -19.75 17.35 -31.26
C PRO A 18 -18.40 17.81 -30.69
N ILE A 19 -17.35 17.41 -31.37
CA ILE A 19 -16.19 18.18 -31.81
C ILE A 19 -15.57 19.14 -30.80
N ALA A 20 -14.37 18.77 -30.34
CA ALA A 20 -13.44 19.67 -29.70
C ALA A 20 -13.17 20.94 -30.53
N PRO A 21 -13.04 22.12 -29.92
CA PRO A 21 -12.71 23.33 -30.64
C PRO A 21 -11.28 23.25 -31.17
N LYS A 22 -11.15 23.45 -32.48
CA LYS A 22 -9.89 23.80 -33.14
C LYS A 22 -9.45 25.16 -32.57
N ILE A 23 -8.48 25.18 -31.71
CA ILE A 23 -7.76 26.39 -31.33
C ILE A 23 -6.78 26.68 -32.48
N GLY A 24 -7.26 27.35 -33.50
CA GLY A 24 -6.46 28.08 -34.45
C GLY A 24 -6.16 29.45 -33.84
N SER A 25 -5.13 29.57 -33.04
CA SER A 25 -4.51 30.85 -32.76
C SER A 25 -3.13 30.86 -33.40
N LYS A 26 -2.98 31.77 -34.35
CA LYS A 26 -1.69 32.21 -34.88
C LYS A 26 -0.73 32.38 -33.70
N ILE A 27 0.32 31.58 -33.68
CA ILE A 27 1.47 31.84 -32.83
C ILE A 27 2.15 33.05 -33.45
N GLU A 28 1.93 34.20 -32.88
CA GLU A 28 2.75 35.38 -33.12
C GLU A 28 4.17 35.03 -32.68
N ASP A 29 5.09 35.27 -33.56
CA ASP A 29 6.52 35.16 -33.41
C ASP A 29 6.96 35.97 -32.17
N GLN A 30 7.16 35.32 -31.04
CA GLN A 30 7.82 35.94 -29.89
C GLN A 30 9.33 35.83 -30.06
N PRO A 31 10.06 36.92 -29.77
CA PRO A 31 11.46 36.99 -30.12
C PRO A 31 12.28 35.97 -29.32
N ALA A 32 13.19 35.30 -30.01
CA ALA A 32 14.26 34.46 -29.48
C ALA A 32 15.15 35.25 -28.55
N GLY A 33 14.88 35.19 -27.22
CA GLY A 33 15.60 35.95 -26.19
C GLY A 33 15.75 35.21 -24.86
N GLY A 34 15.30 33.95 -24.75
CA GLY A 34 15.60 33.12 -23.58
C GLY A 34 17.01 32.58 -23.64
N SER A 35 17.78 32.71 -22.54
CA SER A 35 19.14 32.16 -22.49
C SER A 35 19.09 30.63 -22.74
N GLU A 36 20.16 30.06 -23.28
CA GLU A 36 20.28 28.60 -23.49
C GLU A 36 19.98 27.85 -22.18
N ALA A 37 20.38 28.42 -21.04
CA ALA A 37 20.10 27.91 -19.70
C ALA A 37 18.58 27.88 -19.37
N ASP A 38 17.80 28.85 -19.82
CA ASP A 38 16.34 28.88 -19.59
C ASP A 38 15.65 27.82 -20.45
N SER A 39 16.11 27.62 -21.70
CA SER A 39 15.63 26.56 -22.57
C SER A 39 15.90 25.16 -22.00
N HIS A 40 17.06 24.97 -21.39
CA HIS A 40 17.42 23.70 -20.73
C HIS A 40 16.62 23.46 -19.47
N ARG A 41 16.41 24.49 -18.66
CA ARG A 41 15.57 24.42 -17.44
C ARG A 41 14.11 24.08 -17.76
N LEU A 42 13.58 24.72 -18.80
CA LEU A 42 12.23 24.45 -19.29
C LEU A 42 12.11 23.00 -19.78
N ALA A 43 13.10 22.51 -20.53
CA ALA A 43 13.11 21.14 -21.03
C ALA A 43 13.13 20.12 -19.88
N LEU A 44 13.96 20.34 -18.87
CA LEU A 44 14.06 19.48 -17.70
C LEU A 44 12.74 19.47 -16.90
N GLY A 45 12.11 20.64 -16.70
CA GLY A 45 10.79 20.75 -16.05
C GLY A 45 9.73 19.94 -16.78
N ARG A 46 9.55 20.16 -18.09
CA ARG A 46 8.55 19.45 -18.91
C ARG A 46 8.76 17.94 -18.95
N LEU A 47 10.01 17.47 -18.97
CA LEU A 47 10.33 16.04 -18.89
C LEU A 47 10.03 15.46 -17.52
N ARG A 48 10.33 16.17 -16.44
CA ARG A 48 9.99 15.73 -15.08
C ARG A 48 8.47 15.62 -14.89
N ASP A 49 7.73 16.59 -15.41
CA ASP A 49 6.26 16.57 -15.39
C ASP A 49 5.72 15.36 -16.17
N LEU A 50 6.26 15.09 -17.36
CA LEU A 50 5.86 13.93 -18.16
C LEU A 50 6.12 12.60 -17.46
N ILE A 51 7.32 12.44 -16.83
CA ILE A 51 7.71 11.24 -16.09
C ILE A 51 6.84 11.04 -14.85
N GLY A 52 6.30 12.11 -14.28
CA GLY A 52 5.41 12.08 -13.11
C GLY A 52 3.93 11.81 -13.43
N THR A 53 3.58 11.63 -14.70
CA THR A 53 2.17 11.38 -15.13
C THR A 53 1.98 9.95 -15.62
N ASP A 54 0.73 9.45 -15.56
CA ASP A 54 0.30 8.14 -16.10
C ASP A 54 0.34 8.06 -17.65
N ARG A 55 1.01 9.01 -18.30
CA ARG A 55 1.14 9.05 -19.78
C ARG A 55 2.22 8.13 -20.34
N ILE A 56 3.03 7.55 -19.46
CA ILE A 56 4.04 6.56 -19.85
C ILE A 56 3.36 5.19 -19.83
N ASP A 57 3.52 4.44 -20.92
CA ASP A 57 2.94 3.11 -21.00
C ASP A 57 3.45 2.19 -19.89
N GLY A 58 2.75 1.10 -19.60
CA GLY A 58 3.11 0.17 -18.55
C GLY A 58 4.51 -0.47 -18.71
N SER A 59 5.22 -0.19 -19.80
CA SER A 59 6.61 -0.61 -20.03
C SER A 59 7.63 0.41 -19.55
N GLY A 60 7.21 1.60 -19.13
CA GLY A 60 8.08 2.71 -18.74
C GLY A 60 8.84 3.34 -19.91
N ARG A 61 8.52 3.00 -21.17
CA ARG A 61 9.24 3.47 -22.34
C ARG A 61 8.82 4.88 -22.72
N LEU A 62 9.78 5.80 -22.83
CA LEU A 62 9.56 7.14 -23.39
C LEU A 62 9.37 7.08 -24.91
N PRO A 63 8.55 7.97 -25.49
CA PRO A 63 8.48 8.16 -26.94
C PRO A 63 9.87 8.47 -27.54
N ALA A 64 10.03 8.18 -28.84
CA ALA A 64 11.28 8.51 -29.52
C ALA A 64 11.62 10.00 -29.38
N GLU A 65 12.91 10.35 -29.20
CA GLU A 65 13.37 11.73 -28.96
C GLU A 65 12.75 12.75 -29.95
N ARG A 66 12.58 12.36 -31.21
CA ARG A 66 12.01 13.23 -32.23
C ARG A 66 10.55 13.56 -31.94
N MET A 67 9.76 12.57 -31.53
CA MET A 67 8.35 12.76 -31.18
C MET A 67 8.23 13.56 -29.88
N LEU A 68 9.04 13.20 -28.90
CA LEU A 68 9.08 13.84 -27.60
C LEU A 68 9.44 15.34 -27.68
N ALA A 69 10.44 15.69 -28.53
CA ALA A 69 10.79 17.08 -28.78
C ALA A 69 9.63 17.88 -29.38
N THR A 70 8.91 17.27 -30.33
CA THR A 70 7.73 17.90 -30.98
C THR A 70 6.58 18.05 -30.00
N GLU A 71 6.25 17.01 -29.25
CA GLU A 71 5.14 17.00 -28.30
C GLU A 71 5.36 18.01 -27.15
N LEU A 72 6.60 18.09 -26.66
CA LEU A 72 6.95 19.00 -25.58
C LEU A 72 7.31 20.42 -26.07
N GLY A 73 7.32 20.67 -27.39
CA GLY A 73 7.70 21.97 -27.94
C GLY A 73 9.13 22.37 -27.58
N LEU A 74 10.06 21.42 -27.64
CA LEU A 74 11.47 21.61 -27.25
C LEU A 74 12.42 21.46 -28.43
N SER A 75 13.58 22.16 -28.39
CA SER A 75 14.66 21.88 -29.30
C SER A 75 15.26 20.49 -28.99
N ARG A 76 15.74 19.78 -30.02
CA ARG A 76 16.40 18.50 -29.82
C ARG A 76 17.63 18.60 -28.90
N ARG A 77 18.34 19.73 -28.95
CA ARG A 77 19.49 19.99 -28.10
C ARG A 77 19.10 20.12 -26.63
N SER A 78 18.08 20.93 -26.34
CA SER A 78 17.57 21.11 -24.97
C SER A 78 16.99 19.81 -24.42
N LEU A 79 16.26 19.03 -25.27
CA LEU A 79 15.75 17.72 -24.87
C LEU A 79 16.86 16.75 -24.51
N ARG A 80 17.91 16.63 -25.34
CA ARG A 80 19.03 15.74 -25.05
C ARG A 80 19.75 16.12 -23.78
N HIS A 81 20.03 17.41 -23.59
CA HIS A 81 20.65 17.88 -22.36
C HIS A 81 19.80 17.54 -21.12
N ALA A 82 18.47 17.72 -21.19
CA ALA A 82 17.58 17.33 -20.10
C ALA A 82 17.56 15.81 -19.87
N LEU A 83 17.58 15.00 -20.94
CA LEU A 83 17.70 13.55 -20.82
C LEU A 83 19.05 13.12 -20.21
N ASP A 84 20.16 13.80 -20.55
CA ASP A 84 21.49 13.53 -19.94
C ASP A 84 21.48 13.77 -18.43
N ILE A 85 20.82 14.86 -17.99
CA ILE A 85 20.65 15.15 -16.56
C ILE A 85 19.81 14.07 -15.88
N LEU A 86 18.67 13.69 -16.46
CA LEU A 86 17.78 12.68 -15.88
C LEU A 86 18.44 11.30 -15.83
N GLU A 87 19.31 10.97 -16.77
CA GLU A 87 20.10 9.74 -16.76
C GLU A 87 21.17 9.78 -15.66
N ALA A 88 21.86 10.92 -15.50
CA ALA A 88 22.81 11.12 -14.40
C ALA A 88 22.13 11.10 -13.02
N GLU A 89 20.86 11.55 -12.92
CA GLU A 89 20.01 11.44 -11.73
C GLU A 89 19.46 10.02 -11.51
N GLY A 90 19.74 9.07 -12.44
CA GLY A 90 19.17 7.71 -12.37
C GLY A 90 17.68 7.62 -12.62
N ARG A 91 17.05 8.70 -13.15
CA ARG A 91 15.61 8.78 -13.42
C ARG A 91 15.20 8.11 -14.72
N ILE A 92 16.13 7.94 -15.64
CA ILE A 92 15.95 7.22 -16.90
C ILE A 92 17.18 6.37 -17.21
N THR A 93 16.99 5.35 -18.03
CA THR A 93 18.07 4.54 -18.59
C THR A 93 17.94 4.49 -20.10
N ARG A 94 19.03 4.72 -20.83
CA ARG A 94 19.06 4.62 -22.28
C ARG A 94 19.69 3.29 -22.72
N HIS A 95 18.97 2.59 -23.57
CA HIS A 95 19.46 1.36 -24.19
C HIS A 95 19.62 1.59 -25.69
N GLN A 96 20.86 1.42 -26.18
CA GLN A 96 21.14 1.60 -27.60
C GLN A 96 20.26 0.69 -28.47
N GLY A 97 19.55 1.28 -29.45
CA GLY A 97 18.63 0.54 -30.32
C GLY A 97 17.29 0.13 -29.70
N ARG A 98 17.13 0.21 -28.38
CA ARG A 98 15.91 -0.19 -27.65
C ARG A 98 15.07 0.98 -27.15
N GLY A 99 15.68 2.14 -26.94
CA GLY A 99 15.02 3.36 -26.51
C GLY A 99 15.41 3.82 -25.11
N THR A 100 14.70 4.84 -24.64
CA THR A 100 14.84 5.43 -23.32
C THR A 100 13.71 4.94 -22.44
N PHE A 101 14.04 4.48 -21.26
CA PHE A 101 13.06 3.98 -20.29
C PHE A 101 13.14 4.82 -19.02
N VAL A 102 12.00 5.14 -18.45
CA VAL A 102 11.94 5.75 -17.12
C VAL A 102 12.42 4.68 -16.14
N THR A 103 13.48 5.01 -15.47
CA THR A 103 13.88 4.26 -14.29
C THR A 103 12.96 4.77 -13.20
N ASP A 104 12.02 3.96 -12.78
CA ASP A 104 11.05 4.33 -11.77
C ASP A 104 11.82 4.60 -10.46
N ALA A 105 12.21 5.85 -10.26
CA ALA A 105 12.96 6.28 -9.08
C ALA A 105 12.04 6.35 -7.85
N ARG A 106 10.74 6.13 -8.03
CA ARG A 106 9.83 5.73 -6.97
C ARG A 106 9.62 4.23 -7.14
N PRO A 107 10.17 3.41 -6.24
CA PRO A 107 9.80 2.01 -6.23
C PRO A 107 8.27 1.95 -6.22
N SER A 108 7.67 1.15 -7.10
CA SER A 108 6.25 0.86 -6.98
C SER A 108 5.98 0.42 -5.55
N THR A 109 4.78 0.62 -5.05
CA THR A 109 4.43 0.15 -3.71
C THR A 109 4.80 -1.33 -3.55
N GLU A 110 4.60 -2.14 -4.58
CA GLU A 110 5.02 -3.55 -4.63
C GLU A 110 6.55 -3.73 -4.55
N SER A 111 7.31 -2.90 -5.27
CA SER A 111 8.79 -2.94 -5.20
C SER A 111 9.29 -2.52 -3.82
N LEU A 112 8.68 -1.50 -3.21
CA LEU A 112 9.01 -1.04 -1.86
C LEU A 112 8.67 -2.12 -0.83
N VAL A 113 7.49 -2.73 -0.90
CA VAL A 113 7.08 -3.84 -0.03
C VAL A 113 8.05 -5.00 -0.15
N ARG A 114 8.43 -5.38 -1.36
CA ARG A 114 9.39 -6.46 -1.60
C ARG A 114 10.79 -6.17 -1.06
N GLU A 115 11.28 -4.93 -1.19
CA GLU A 115 12.56 -4.54 -0.59
C GLU A 115 12.49 -4.50 0.94
N LEU A 116 11.42 -3.95 1.50
CA LEU A 116 11.20 -3.96 2.95
C LEU A 116 11.09 -5.40 3.49
N ALA A 117 10.43 -6.29 2.77
CA ALA A 117 10.30 -7.70 3.17
C ALA A 117 11.65 -8.43 3.24
N LYS A 118 12.63 -8.06 2.39
CA LYS A 118 13.99 -8.62 2.45
C LYS A 118 14.78 -8.14 3.67
N LEU A 119 14.53 -6.92 4.11
CA LEU A 119 15.24 -6.29 5.24
C LEU A 119 14.56 -6.59 6.59
N ASN A 120 13.27 -6.94 6.55
CA ASN A 120 12.43 -7.13 7.71
C ASN A 120 12.72 -8.45 8.44
N ASN A 121 12.72 -8.41 9.74
CA ASN A 121 12.74 -9.59 10.60
C ASN A 121 11.43 -9.72 11.40
N PRO A 122 11.14 -10.89 12.01
CA PRO A 122 9.90 -11.10 12.75
C PRO A 122 9.70 -10.15 13.95
N VAL A 123 10.78 -9.67 14.57
CA VAL A 123 10.71 -8.75 15.72
C VAL A 123 10.29 -7.37 15.24
N ASP A 124 10.89 -6.86 14.13
CA ASP A 124 10.53 -5.57 13.53
C ASP A 124 9.05 -5.53 13.12
N THR A 125 8.55 -6.66 12.56
CA THR A 125 7.11 -6.79 12.25
C THR A 125 6.26 -6.65 13.50
N LEU A 126 6.63 -7.29 14.62
CA LEU A 126 5.87 -7.20 15.86
C LEU A 126 5.94 -5.80 16.49
N GLU A 127 7.08 -5.12 16.40
CA GLU A 127 7.19 -3.73 16.84
C GLU A 127 6.25 -2.82 16.06
N ALA A 128 6.19 -2.97 14.74
CA ALA A 128 5.24 -2.25 13.89
C ALA A 128 3.78 -2.57 14.28
N ARG A 129 3.46 -3.85 14.48
CA ARG A 129 2.13 -4.30 14.93
C ARG A 129 1.77 -3.72 16.30
N LEU A 130 2.70 -3.71 17.26
CA LEU A 130 2.51 -3.11 18.58
C LEU A 130 2.27 -1.60 18.54
N ALA A 131 2.81 -0.91 17.54
CA ALA A 131 2.57 0.52 17.36
C ALA A 131 1.18 0.83 16.79
N ILE A 132 0.61 -0.07 15.96
CA ILE A 132 -0.62 0.22 15.21
C ILE A 132 -1.86 -0.54 15.70
N GLU A 133 -1.74 -1.79 16.11
CA GLU A 133 -2.91 -2.63 16.40
C GLU A 133 -3.59 -2.33 17.74
N PRO A 134 -2.90 -2.02 18.86
CA PRO A 134 -3.58 -1.64 20.09
C PRO A 134 -4.47 -0.39 19.93
N PRO A 135 -4.02 0.71 19.29
CA PRO A 135 -4.90 1.83 18.94
C PRO A 135 -6.07 1.45 18.02
N GLN A 136 -5.85 0.51 17.07
CA GLN A 136 -6.94 0.02 16.23
C GLN A 136 -7.98 -0.75 17.04
N ALA A 137 -7.59 -1.59 17.99
CA ALA A 137 -8.51 -2.29 18.88
C ALA A 137 -9.34 -1.31 19.74
N ARG A 138 -8.70 -0.24 20.25
CA ARG A 138 -9.38 0.87 20.91
C ARG A 138 -10.45 1.51 20.02
N LEU A 139 -10.10 1.84 18.79
CA LEU A 139 -11.03 2.44 17.82
C LEU A 139 -12.14 1.46 17.43
N ALA A 140 -11.83 0.17 17.30
CA ALA A 140 -12.81 -0.87 17.03
C ALA A 140 -13.88 -0.93 18.15
N ALA A 141 -13.47 -0.86 19.41
CA ALA A 141 -14.42 -0.80 20.52
C ALA A 141 -15.40 0.38 20.42
N LEU A 142 -14.93 1.53 19.90
CA LEU A 142 -15.75 2.73 19.73
C LEU A 142 -16.64 2.71 18.50
N ARG A 143 -16.27 1.98 17.44
CA ARG A 143 -16.84 2.14 16.08
C ARG A 143 -17.43 0.87 15.46
N ALA A 144 -17.11 -0.31 15.99
CA ALA A 144 -17.58 -1.57 15.43
C ALA A 144 -19.10 -1.63 15.37
N THR A 145 -19.65 -2.12 14.27
CA THR A 145 -21.06 -2.49 14.18
C THR A 145 -21.30 -3.87 14.80
N ARG A 146 -22.56 -4.24 14.98
CA ARG A 146 -22.91 -5.59 15.42
C ARG A 146 -22.35 -6.66 14.48
N GLY A 147 -22.47 -6.46 13.16
CA GLY A 147 -21.91 -7.40 12.18
C GLY A 147 -20.38 -7.46 12.18
N ASP A 148 -19.67 -6.39 12.58
CA ASP A 148 -18.23 -6.43 12.79
C ASP A 148 -17.88 -7.30 14.01
N ILE A 149 -18.64 -7.17 15.09
CA ILE A 149 -18.48 -7.96 16.33
C ILE A 149 -18.71 -9.44 16.07
N ASP A 150 -19.78 -9.80 15.37
CA ASP A 150 -20.07 -11.19 15.01
C ASP A 150 -18.89 -11.82 14.24
N LYS A 151 -18.35 -11.10 13.23
CA LYS A 151 -17.18 -11.53 12.46
C LYS A 151 -15.89 -11.62 13.28
N LEU A 152 -15.73 -10.82 14.33
CA LEU A 152 -14.59 -10.91 15.24
C LEU A 152 -14.63 -12.20 16.05
N PHE A 153 -15.81 -12.59 16.57
CA PHE A 153 -15.96 -13.86 17.27
C PHE A 153 -15.75 -15.05 16.34
N GLU A 154 -16.30 -15.03 15.12
CA GLU A 154 -16.06 -16.06 14.11
C GLU A 154 -14.56 -16.23 13.81
N ALA A 155 -13.83 -15.12 13.66
CA ALA A 155 -12.38 -15.16 13.37
C ALA A 155 -11.57 -15.66 14.58
N ALA A 156 -11.95 -15.31 15.81
CA ALA A 156 -11.33 -15.83 17.03
C ALA A 156 -11.52 -17.35 17.17
N GLU A 157 -12.72 -17.87 16.88
CA GLU A 157 -13.00 -19.30 16.88
C GLU A 157 -12.21 -20.04 15.76
N ALA A 158 -12.14 -19.44 14.55
CA ALA A 158 -11.37 -20.00 13.44
C ALA A 158 -9.88 -20.17 13.79
N SER A 159 -9.29 -19.25 14.55
CA SER A 159 -7.90 -19.39 15.00
C SER A 159 -7.73 -20.48 16.06
N ARG A 160 -8.76 -20.77 16.86
CA ARG A 160 -8.77 -21.91 17.79
C ARG A 160 -8.85 -23.25 17.06
N ASP A 161 -9.64 -23.32 16.01
CA ASP A 161 -10.00 -24.58 15.32
C ASP A 161 -9.03 -24.95 14.18
N ALA A 162 -8.01 -24.14 13.92
CA ALA A 162 -6.98 -24.40 12.92
C ALA A 162 -6.19 -25.70 13.27
N LYS A 163 -5.89 -26.52 12.26
CA LYS A 163 -5.33 -27.86 12.46
C LYS A 163 -3.83 -27.98 12.15
N ASP A 164 -3.29 -26.99 11.51
CA ASP A 164 -1.89 -26.93 11.07
C ASP A 164 -1.36 -25.51 11.12
N PRO A 165 -0.02 -25.31 11.09
CA PRO A 165 0.58 -23.99 11.18
C PRO A 165 0.10 -23.00 10.11
N ALA A 166 -0.10 -23.46 8.88
CA ALA A 166 -0.50 -22.59 7.78
C ALA A 166 -1.94 -22.10 7.92
N SER A 167 -2.87 -22.99 8.32
CA SER A 167 -4.26 -22.62 8.61
C SER A 167 -4.37 -21.72 9.83
N TYR A 168 -3.51 -21.94 10.84
CA TYR A 168 -3.42 -21.08 12.01
C TYR A 168 -2.96 -19.67 11.63
N GLU A 169 -1.85 -19.52 10.90
CA GLU A 169 -1.35 -18.21 10.46
C GLU A 169 -2.39 -17.42 9.65
N LYS A 170 -3.10 -18.12 8.78
CA LYS A 170 -4.18 -17.50 8.00
C LYS A 170 -5.33 -17.02 8.88
N ALA A 171 -5.72 -17.79 9.89
CA ALA A 171 -6.79 -17.44 10.82
C ALA A 171 -6.37 -16.30 11.75
N ASP A 172 -5.12 -16.31 12.24
CA ASP A 172 -4.52 -15.25 13.05
C ASP A 172 -4.53 -13.91 12.28
N ALA A 173 -3.98 -13.91 11.07
CA ALA A 173 -3.97 -12.71 10.22
C ALA A 173 -5.39 -12.21 9.92
N ALA A 174 -6.34 -13.12 9.69
CA ALA A 174 -7.74 -12.76 9.46
C ALA A 174 -8.38 -12.10 10.68
N PHE A 175 -8.10 -12.59 11.90
CA PHE A 175 -8.60 -11.97 13.13
C PHE A 175 -8.10 -10.52 13.27
N HIS A 176 -6.80 -10.32 13.18
CA HIS A 176 -6.20 -8.99 13.30
C HIS A 176 -6.72 -8.02 12.22
N ARG A 177 -6.88 -8.51 11.00
CA ARG A 177 -7.48 -7.71 9.92
C ARG A 177 -8.94 -7.33 10.19
N ARG A 178 -9.72 -8.20 10.86
CA ARG A 178 -11.08 -7.86 11.29
C ARG A 178 -11.08 -6.77 12.35
N VAL A 179 -10.15 -6.78 13.30
CA VAL A 179 -9.98 -5.69 14.27
C VAL A 179 -9.66 -4.38 13.56
N ALA A 180 -8.69 -4.38 12.63
CA ALA A 180 -8.35 -3.20 11.85
C ALA A 180 -9.54 -2.65 11.05
N ALA A 181 -10.33 -3.53 10.41
CA ALA A 181 -11.52 -3.15 9.66
C ALA A 181 -12.60 -2.54 10.58
N ALA A 182 -12.81 -3.12 11.77
CA ALA A 182 -13.78 -2.64 12.76
C ALA A 182 -13.40 -1.27 13.35
N ALA A 183 -12.12 -0.87 13.29
CA ALA A 183 -11.65 0.48 13.64
C ALA A 183 -12.18 1.58 12.71
N ARG A 184 -12.67 1.22 11.51
CA ARG A 184 -13.28 2.11 10.52
C ARG A 184 -12.44 3.34 10.19
N ASN A 185 -11.13 3.12 10.06
CA ASN A 185 -10.18 4.13 9.59
C ASN A 185 -9.43 3.56 8.38
N PRO A 186 -9.78 4.01 7.14
CA PRO A 186 -9.18 3.46 5.92
C PRO A 186 -7.65 3.57 5.87
N LEU A 187 -7.08 4.63 6.44
CA LEU A 187 -5.63 4.82 6.46
C LEU A 187 -4.95 3.78 7.36
N LEU A 188 -5.50 3.54 8.56
CA LEU A 188 -4.96 2.52 9.47
C LEU A 188 -5.11 1.10 8.90
N ILE A 189 -6.19 0.84 8.17
CA ILE A 189 -6.40 -0.44 7.47
C ILE A 189 -5.30 -0.62 6.41
N ALA A 190 -5.05 0.40 5.59
CA ALA A 190 -4.03 0.35 4.54
C ALA A 190 -2.61 0.14 5.12
N ILE A 191 -2.28 0.81 6.22
CA ILE A 191 -0.99 0.62 6.93
C ILE A 191 -0.89 -0.81 7.45
N PHE A 192 -1.95 -1.34 8.07
CA PHE A 192 -1.97 -2.70 8.58
C PHE A 192 -1.82 -3.73 7.44
N ASP A 193 -2.55 -3.57 6.34
CA ASP A 193 -2.46 -4.44 5.17
C ASP A 193 -1.03 -4.43 4.58
N ALA A 194 -0.36 -3.27 4.52
CA ALA A 194 1.03 -3.17 4.08
C ALA A 194 2.01 -3.92 5.03
N VAL A 195 1.82 -3.81 6.34
CA VAL A 195 2.63 -4.55 7.32
C VAL A 195 2.43 -6.06 7.17
N LEU A 196 1.18 -6.51 6.96
CA LEU A 196 0.91 -7.93 6.72
C LEU A 196 1.53 -8.43 5.41
N GLU A 197 1.49 -7.64 4.35
CA GLU A 197 2.09 -7.98 3.06
C GLU A 197 3.60 -8.16 3.20
N ILE A 198 4.29 -7.20 3.86
CA ILE A 198 5.72 -7.31 4.18
C ILE A 198 6.00 -8.58 4.99
N ALA A 199 5.17 -8.88 5.97
CA ALA A 199 5.30 -10.06 6.81
C ALA A 199 5.12 -11.37 6.03
N SER A 200 4.23 -11.40 5.03
CA SER A 200 3.89 -12.62 4.29
C SER A 200 5.02 -13.11 3.38
N GLU A 201 5.93 -12.24 2.96
CA GLU A 201 6.95 -12.52 1.93
C GLU A 201 8.25 -13.18 2.45
N GLY A 202 8.37 -13.59 3.73
CA GLY A 202 9.67 -14.13 4.05
C GLY A 202 9.88 -14.71 5.45
N SER A 203 10.73 -14.06 6.21
CA SER A 203 11.22 -14.51 7.51
C SER A 203 10.14 -14.63 8.59
N TRP A 204 9.04 -13.89 8.46
CA TRP A 204 7.93 -13.92 9.42
C TRP A 204 7.31 -15.31 9.56
N ARG A 205 6.90 -15.91 8.44
CA ARG A 205 6.29 -17.25 8.45
C ARG A 205 7.24 -18.28 9.06
N HIS A 206 8.48 -18.27 8.60
CA HIS A 206 9.49 -19.19 9.12
C HIS A 206 9.76 -18.98 10.63
N GLY A 207 9.83 -17.73 11.08
CA GLY A 207 9.98 -17.40 12.50
C GLY A 207 8.82 -17.92 13.34
N ARG A 208 7.59 -17.75 12.88
CA ARG A 208 6.38 -18.23 13.56
C ARG A 208 6.24 -19.75 13.56
N GLU A 209 6.55 -20.40 12.45
CA GLU A 209 6.56 -21.87 12.35
C GLU A 209 7.62 -22.47 13.29
N THR A 210 8.82 -21.89 13.31
CA THR A 210 9.92 -22.36 14.14
C THR A 210 9.71 -22.08 15.62
N ALA A 211 9.03 -21.00 15.99
CA ALA A 211 8.64 -20.68 17.37
C ALA A 211 7.47 -21.54 17.87
N HIS A 212 7.02 -22.52 17.10
CA HIS A 212 5.93 -23.45 17.45
C HIS A 212 4.66 -22.74 17.92
N CYS A 213 4.27 -21.64 17.26
CA CYS A 213 3.09 -20.86 17.64
C CYS A 213 1.81 -21.71 17.66
N ILE A 214 1.75 -22.80 16.88
CA ILE A 214 0.64 -23.74 16.91
C ILE A 214 0.48 -24.44 18.28
N ASN A 215 1.56 -24.66 19.02
CA ASN A 215 1.50 -25.28 20.35
C ASN A 215 0.86 -24.38 21.40
N ARG A 216 0.79 -23.06 21.14
CA ARG A 216 0.14 -22.07 21.99
C ARG A 216 -1.18 -21.56 21.40
N GLN A 217 -1.69 -22.24 20.40
CA GLN A 217 -2.92 -21.87 19.69
C GLN A 217 -4.09 -21.59 20.64
N ALA A 218 -4.30 -22.46 21.64
CA ALA A 218 -5.39 -22.28 22.61
C ALA A 218 -5.22 -20.99 23.44
N GLU A 219 -4.00 -20.64 23.81
CA GLU A 219 -3.69 -19.40 24.56
C GLU A 219 -3.93 -18.17 23.68
N TYR A 220 -3.46 -18.19 22.43
CA TYR A 220 -3.65 -17.09 21.50
C TYR A 220 -5.12 -16.92 21.11
N ALA A 221 -5.85 -18.00 20.88
CA ALA A 221 -7.29 -17.95 20.63
C ALA A 221 -8.06 -17.38 21.83
N ALA A 222 -7.66 -17.73 23.06
CA ALA A 222 -8.23 -17.11 24.25
C ALA A 222 -7.91 -15.61 24.34
N ALA A 223 -6.73 -15.18 23.88
CA ALA A 223 -6.38 -13.76 23.78
C ALA A 223 -7.23 -13.04 22.73
N HIS A 224 -7.40 -13.62 21.54
CA HIS A 224 -8.30 -13.09 20.51
C HIS A 224 -9.72 -12.93 21.03
N ARG A 225 -10.23 -13.93 21.75
CA ARG A 225 -11.56 -13.87 22.35
C ARG A 225 -11.66 -12.73 23.38
N ARG A 226 -10.64 -12.52 24.23
CA ARG A 226 -10.61 -11.38 25.18
C ARG A 226 -10.68 -10.04 24.46
N ILE A 227 -9.95 -9.87 23.35
CA ILE A 227 -9.99 -8.67 22.52
C ILE A 227 -11.41 -8.47 21.95
N ALA A 228 -12.00 -9.53 21.37
CA ALA A 228 -13.34 -9.47 20.80
C ALA A 228 -14.41 -9.11 21.84
N VAL A 229 -14.33 -9.66 23.07
CA VAL A 229 -15.22 -9.34 24.19
C VAL A 229 -15.08 -7.87 24.57
N ALA A 230 -13.86 -7.36 24.77
CA ALA A 230 -13.63 -5.96 25.11
C ALA A 230 -14.18 -4.99 24.04
N ILE A 231 -14.06 -5.35 22.76
CA ILE A 231 -14.67 -4.60 21.65
C ILE A 231 -16.20 -4.65 21.72
N ALA A 232 -16.77 -5.82 21.97
CA ALA A 232 -18.23 -6.01 22.07
C ALA A 232 -18.83 -5.22 23.26
N GLU A 233 -18.12 -5.18 24.38
CA GLU A 233 -18.48 -4.43 25.58
C GLU A 233 -18.22 -2.92 25.48
N ARG A 234 -17.70 -2.45 24.34
CA ARG A 234 -17.36 -1.05 24.13
C ARG A 234 -16.29 -0.52 25.10
N ASN A 235 -15.49 -1.41 25.69
CA ASN A 235 -14.41 -1.03 26.59
C ASN A 235 -13.12 -0.74 25.82
N ALA A 236 -12.98 0.51 25.38
CA ALA A 236 -11.87 0.93 24.53
C ALA A 236 -10.48 0.76 25.18
N ALA A 237 -10.37 1.01 26.47
CA ALA A 237 -9.10 0.86 27.20
C ALA A 237 -8.72 -0.63 27.34
N GLN A 238 -9.67 -1.48 27.66
CA GLN A 238 -9.44 -2.92 27.79
C GLN A 238 -9.15 -3.57 26.44
N ALA A 239 -9.79 -3.13 25.35
CA ALA A 239 -9.53 -3.62 24.00
C ALA A 239 -8.08 -3.31 23.56
N GLU A 240 -7.61 -2.08 23.84
CA GLU A 240 -6.23 -1.66 23.58
C GLU A 240 -5.24 -2.49 24.38
N GLU A 241 -5.46 -2.64 25.68
CA GLU A 241 -4.57 -3.38 26.56
C GLU A 241 -4.55 -4.89 26.24
N ALA A 242 -5.70 -5.48 25.95
CA ALA A 242 -5.79 -6.89 25.57
C ALA A 242 -5.01 -7.17 24.27
N MET A 243 -5.07 -6.27 23.29
CA MET A 243 -4.29 -6.39 22.05
C MET A 243 -2.78 -6.23 22.33
N ARG A 244 -2.39 -5.25 23.12
CA ARG A 244 -0.99 -5.02 23.51
C ARG A 244 -0.42 -6.23 24.25
N SER A 245 -1.14 -6.75 25.23
CA SER A 245 -0.74 -7.93 25.98
C SER A 245 -0.59 -9.16 25.10
N HIS A 246 -1.51 -9.37 24.15
CA HIS A 246 -1.44 -10.46 23.19
C HIS A 246 -0.16 -10.37 22.33
N LEU A 247 0.10 -9.22 21.71
CA LEU A 247 1.27 -9.02 20.84
C LEU A 247 2.59 -9.11 21.59
N ASN A 248 2.66 -8.59 22.83
CA ASN A 248 3.84 -8.75 23.69
C ASN A 248 4.11 -10.23 24.00
N GLY A 249 3.08 -11.02 24.25
CA GLY A 249 3.23 -12.47 24.46
C GLY A 249 3.79 -13.18 23.23
N VAL A 250 3.34 -12.78 22.04
CA VAL A 250 3.89 -13.31 20.77
C VAL A 250 5.35 -12.89 20.59
N GLN A 251 5.68 -11.63 20.86
CA GLN A 251 7.05 -11.10 20.73
C GLN A 251 8.02 -11.83 21.67
N GLN A 252 7.63 -12.00 22.93
CA GLN A 252 8.45 -12.71 23.89
C GLN A 252 8.77 -14.13 23.44
N GLN A 253 7.80 -14.85 22.88
CA GLN A 253 8.03 -16.21 22.38
C GLN A 253 8.99 -16.25 21.18
N LEU A 254 8.91 -15.29 20.27
CA LEU A 254 9.85 -15.24 19.14
C LEU A 254 11.27 -14.95 19.62
N ILE A 255 11.43 -14.08 20.60
CA ILE A 255 12.72 -13.73 21.18
C ILE A 255 13.31 -14.95 21.92
N GLU A 256 12.55 -15.59 22.82
CA GLU A 256 12.97 -16.78 23.55
C GLU A 256 13.42 -17.90 22.61
N HIS A 257 12.67 -18.11 21.52
CA HIS A 257 13.02 -19.12 20.55
C HIS A 257 14.30 -18.79 19.75
N ALA A 258 14.50 -17.52 19.38
CA ALA A 258 15.70 -17.06 18.70
C ALA A 258 16.96 -17.27 19.55
N PHE A 259 16.89 -16.98 20.85
CA PHE A 259 18.01 -17.17 21.78
C PHE A 259 18.27 -18.64 22.12
N SER A 260 17.23 -19.49 22.15
CA SER A 260 17.39 -20.93 22.42
C SER A 260 18.12 -21.67 21.30
N ARG A 261 18.23 -21.09 20.11
CA ARG A 261 18.91 -21.66 18.94
C ARG A 261 20.32 -21.08 18.68
N ALA A 262 20.73 -20.05 19.40
CA ALA A 262 22.10 -19.58 19.32
C ALA A 262 23.03 -20.71 19.80
N PRO A 263 24.01 -21.19 18.99
CA PRO A 263 24.99 -22.14 19.47
C PRO A 263 25.74 -21.46 20.59
N VAL A 264 25.84 -22.14 21.74
CA VAL A 264 26.78 -21.74 22.80
C VAL A 264 28.16 -21.83 22.14
N ALA A 265 28.79 -20.68 21.90
CA ALA A 265 30.17 -20.62 21.44
C ALA A 265 31.02 -21.22 22.56
N GLU A 266 31.56 -22.44 22.32
CA GLU A 266 32.61 -23.03 23.13
C GLU A 266 33.97 -22.35 22.88
#